data_86e5ae127145cbbb2780ee425427e3fa
#
_entry.id   86e5ae127145cbbb2780ee425427e3fa
#
_cell.length_a   1.000
_cell.length_b   1.000
_cell.length_c   1.000
_cell.angle_alpha   90.00
_cell.angle_beta   90.00
_cell.angle_gamma   90.00
#
_symmetry.space_group_name_H-M   'P 1'
#
loop_
_entity.id
_entity.type
_entity.pdbx_description
1 polymer ?
#
loop_
_entity_poly.entity_id
_entity_poly.type
_entity_poly.pdbx_seq_one_letter_code
_entity_poly.pdbx_strand_id
1 'polypeptide(L)'
;MKKNKMLQGILYETIAVDAAGATVRLLPESPVYQGHFPGYPITPGVCLVEIALELMGAVQLVAAKNIKFTSPIIPTEGTELRFNLGGEGNERTVEILSGETLCAKMSLSVA
;
A
#
# COMPACT_ATOMS: atom_id res chain seq x y z
N MET A 1 4.21 12.49 16.23
CA MET A 1 4.73 11.17 16.59
C MET A 1 4.55 10.23 15.41
N LYS A 2 5.58 9.50 15.08
CA LYS A 2 5.50 8.55 13.98
C LYS A 2 4.74 7.30 14.39
N LYS A 3 3.95 6.80 13.46
CA LYS A 3 3.23 5.55 13.62
C LYS A 3 4.19 4.37 13.45
N ASN A 4 3.97 3.29 14.16
CA ASN A 4 4.73 2.07 13.96
C ASN A 4 4.36 1.41 12.62
N LYS A 5 5.31 0.69 12.02
CA LYS A 5 5.05 -0.07 10.80
C LYS A 5 4.37 -1.38 11.18
N MET A 6 3.04 -1.36 11.19
CA MET A 6 2.24 -2.45 11.70
C MET A 6 2.02 -3.59 10.71
N LEU A 7 2.03 -3.30 9.41
CA LEU A 7 1.72 -4.30 8.38
C LEU A 7 2.95 -4.93 7.76
N GLN A 8 4.11 -4.28 7.87
CA GLN A 8 5.34 -4.86 7.33
C GLN A 8 5.67 -6.15 8.08
N GLY A 9 5.92 -7.22 7.32
CA GLY A 9 6.17 -8.54 7.89
C GLY A 9 4.90 -9.34 8.18
N ILE A 10 3.72 -8.70 8.17
CA ILE A 10 2.44 -9.36 8.38
C ILE A 10 1.66 -9.44 7.08
N LEU A 11 1.54 -8.32 6.37
CA LEU A 11 0.80 -8.24 5.12
C LEU A 11 1.71 -8.18 3.91
N TYR A 12 2.87 -7.58 4.04
CA TYR A 12 3.81 -7.39 2.93
C TYR A 12 5.25 -7.39 3.42
N GLU A 13 6.16 -7.59 2.47
CA GLU A 13 7.59 -7.41 2.65
C GLU A 13 8.09 -6.38 1.66
N THR A 14 9.01 -5.53 2.06
CA THR A 14 9.65 -4.59 1.14
C THR A 14 10.80 -5.30 0.43
N ILE A 15 10.75 -5.29 -0.92
CA ILE A 15 11.76 -5.97 -1.74
C ILE A 15 12.83 -5.00 -2.20
N ALA A 16 12.42 -3.80 -2.61
CA ALA A 16 13.34 -2.80 -3.13
C ALA A 16 12.82 -1.40 -2.83
N VAL A 17 13.73 -0.47 -2.59
CA VAL A 17 13.40 0.93 -2.33
C VAL A 17 14.30 1.79 -3.21
N ASP A 18 13.72 2.84 -3.80
CA ASP A 18 14.47 3.81 -4.58
C ASP A 18 13.93 5.22 -4.32
N ALA A 19 14.45 6.21 -5.02
CA ALA A 19 14.06 7.60 -4.80
C ALA A 19 12.59 7.88 -5.15
N ALA A 20 11.99 7.07 -6.02
CA ALA A 20 10.62 7.27 -6.48
C ALA A 20 9.60 6.42 -5.71
N GLY A 21 10.03 5.49 -4.90
CA GLY A 21 9.11 4.65 -4.15
C GLY A 21 9.67 3.31 -3.74
N ALA A 22 8.83 2.29 -3.75
CA ALA A 22 9.23 0.96 -3.30
C ALA A 22 8.46 -0.13 -4.02
N THR A 23 9.07 -1.30 -4.11
CA THR A 23 8.41 -2.52 -4.55
C THR A 23 8.22 -3.42 -3.34
N VAL A 24 7.01 -3.93 -3.16
CA VAL A 24 6.68 -4.80 -2.04
C VAL A 24 6.12 -6.12 -2.58
N ARG A 25 6.23 -7.17 -1.78
CA ARG A 25 5.61 -8.45 -2.05
C ARG A 25 4.51 -8.68 -1.04
N LEU A 26 3.31 -9.00 -1.51
CA LEU A 26 2.21 -9.34 -0.63
C LEU A 26 2.40 -10.73 -0.04
N LEU A 27 1.96 -10.89 1.21
CA LEU A 27 2.02 -12.16 1.93
C LEU A 27 0.62 -12.78 1.92
N PRO A 28 0.37 -13.77 1.03
CA PRO A 28 -0.99 -14.31 0.86
C PRO A 28 -1.51 -15.03 2.11
N GLU A 29 -0.62 -15.42 3.01
CA GLU A 29 -1.01 -16.10 4.25
C GLU A 29 -1.35 -15.14 5.38
N SER A 30 -1.30 -13.82 5.12
CA SER A 30 -1.60 -12.82 6.14
C SER A 30 -2.98 -13.02 6.74
N PRO A 31 -3.12 -12.89 8.08
CA PRO A 31 -4.44 -12.92 8.72
C PRO A 31 -5.42 -11.90 8.18
N VAL A 32 -4.93 -10.82 7.57
CA VAL A 32 -5.76 -9.79 6.96
C VAL A 32 -6.72 -10.39 5.93
N TYR A 33 -6.26 -11.38 5.16
CA TYR A 33 -7.07 -11.96 4.10
C TYR A 33 -8.10 -12.96 4.62
N GLN A 34 -7.92 -13.46 5.83
CA GLN A 34 -8.83 -14.47 6.40
C GLN A 34 -10.13 -13.87 6.88
N GLY A 35 -10.11 -12.64 7.33
CA GLY A 35 -11.30 -11.96 7.82
C GLY A 35 -12.04 -11.13 6.78
N HIS A 36 -11.54 -11.11 5.52
CA HIS A 36 -12.09 -10.26 4.47
C HIS A 36 -12.33 -11.09 3.23
N PHE A 37 -13.61 -11.40 2.96
CA PHE A 37 -14.06 -12.26 1.87
C PHE A 37 -13.40 -13.65 1.92
N PRO A 38 -13.75 -14.50 2.91
CA PRO A 38 -13.19 -15.85 3.01
C PRO A 38 -13.37 -16.61 1.69
N GLY A 39 -12.30 -17.24 1.21
CA GLY A 39 -12.30 -17.95 -0.07
C GLY A 39 -12.09 -17.07 -1.29
N TYR A 40 -12.09 -15.75 -1.14
CA TYR A 40 -11.83 -14.82 -2.23
C TYR A 40 -11.04 -13.63 -1.69
N PRO A 41 -9.75 -13.80 -1.46
CA PRO A 41 -8.95 -12.76 -0.83
C PRO A 41 -8.74 -11.55 -1.73
N ILE A 42 -9.07 -10.37 -1.21
CA ILE A 42 -8.80 -9.10 -1.87
C ILE A 42 -8.10 -8.21 -0.85
N THR A 43 -7.06 -7.51 -1.29
CA THR A 43 -6.37 -6.59 -0.39
C THR A 43 -7.27 -5.37 -0.11
N PRO A 44 -7.66 -5.15 1.16
CA PRO A 44 -8.52 -4.01 1.47
C PRO A 44 -7.85 -2.68 1.15
N GLY A 45 -8.65 -1.73 0.64
CA GLY A 45 -8.13 -0.40 0.30
C GLY A 45 -7.48 0.30 1.48
N VAL A 46 -8.03 0.15 2.68
CA VAL A 46 -7.45 0.75 3.88
C VAL A 46 -6.05 0.20 4.16
N CYS A 47 -5.80 -1.07 3.82
CA CYS A 47 -4.47 -1.65 3.98
C CYS A 47 -3.49 -1.07 2.97
N LEU A 48 -3.94 -0.77 1.75
CA LEU A 48 -3.08 -0.14 0.74
C LEU A 48 -2.66 1.26 1.18
N VAL A 49 -3.57 2.03 1.77
CA VAL A 49 -3.24 3.33 2.33
C VAL A 49 -2.21 3.17 3.45
N GLU A 50 -2.42 2.20 4.33
CA GLU A 50 -1.50 1.96 5.45
C GLU A 50 -0.11 1.56 4.97
N ILE A 51 0.00 0.70 3.96
CA ILE A 51 1.30 0.34 3.38
C ILE A 51 2.01 1.58 2.86
N ALA A 52 1.29 2.45 2.14
CA ALA A 52 1.87 3.69 1.62
C ALA A 52 2.42 4.56 2.74
N LEU A 53 1.68 4.70 3.84
CA LEU A 53 2.12 5.49 4.99
C LEU A 53 3.37 4.89 5.63
N GLU A 54 3.42 3.58 5.74
CA GLU A 54 4.61 2.89 6.29
C GLU A 54 5.83 3.08 5.40
N LEU A 55 5.63 3.03 4.07
CA LEU A 55 6.72 3.24 3.12
C LEU A 55 7.24 4.67 3.13
N MET A 56 6.40 5.63 3.49
CA MET A 56 6.81 7.04 3.62
C MET A 56 7.58 7.32 4.93
N GLY A 57 7.81 6.31 5.74
CA GLY A 57 8.52 6.47 7.03
C GLY A 57 7.58 6.43 8.22
N ALA A 58 6.47 5.70 8.09
CA ALA A 58 5.47 5.55 9.14
C ALA A 58 4.88 6.90 9.59
N VAL A 59 4.56 7.74 8.60
CA VAL A 59 3.92 9.03 8.85
C VAL A 59 2.45 8.83 9.21
N GLN A 60 1.85 9.85 9.79
CA GLN A 60 0.45 9.82 10.18
C GLN A 60 -0.44 10.43 9.10
N LEU A 61 -1.54 9.77 8.80
CA LEU A 61 -2.51 10.28 7.85
C LEU A 61 -3.34 11.41 8.49
N VAL A 62 -3.42 12.54 7.80
CA VAL A 62 -4.28 13.66 8.19
C VAL A 62 -5.57 13.63 7.36
N ALA A 63 -5.42 13.44 6.04
CA ALA A 63 -6.57 13.37 5.13
C ALA A 63 -6.20 12.59 3.88
N ALA A 64 -7.19 11.93 3.30
CA ALA A 64 -7.04 11.23 2.03
C ALA A 64 -8.01 11.85 1.03
N LYS A 65 -7.52 12.14 -0.17
CA LYS A 65 -8.31 12.79 -1.23
C LYS A 65 -8.13 12.04 -2.53
N ASN A 66 -9.15 12.10 -3.38
CA ASN A 66 -9.06 11.58 -4.74
C ASN A 66 -8.60 10.13 -4.81
N ILE A 67 -9.06 9.31 -3.87
CA ILE A 67 -8.71 7.90 -3.87
C ILE A 67 -9.51 7.18 -4.93
N LYS A 68 -8.81 6.49 -5.84
CA LYS A 68 -9.43 5.66 -6.86
C LYS A 68 -8.80 4.27 -6.82
N PHE A 69 -9.64 3.26 -6.70
CA PHE A 69 -9.24 1.87 -6.83
C PHE A 69 -9.78 1.37 -8.16
N THR A 70 -8.90 1.14 -9.13
CA THR A 70 -9.29 0.81 -10.50
C THR A 70 -9.24 -0.67 -10.80
N SER A 71 -8.47 -1.44 -10.04
CA SER A 71 -8.39 -2.89 -10.19
C SER A 71 -8.18 -3.51 -8.82
N PRO A 72 -8.86 -4.63 -8.53
CA PRO A 72 -8.65 -5.32 -7.27
C PRO A 72 -7.24 -5.89 -7.20
N ILE A 73 -6.67 -5.89 -6.01
CA ILE A 73 -5.36 -6.47 -5.75
C ILE A 73 -5.58 -7.77 -5.00
N ILE A 74 -5.34 -8.87 -5.68
CA ILE A 74 -5.54 -10.21 -5.15
C ILE A 74 -4.17 -10.77 -4.80
N PRO A 75 -3.96 -11.18 -3.54
CA PRO A 75 -2.70 -11.77 -3.16
C PRO A 75 -2.58 -13.16 -3.77
N THR A 76 -1.53 -13.37 -4.53
CA THR A 76 -1.14 -14.68 -5.01
C THR A 76 0.30 -14.89 -4.60
N GLU A 77 0.77 -16.10 -4.65
CA GLU A 77 2.15 -16.39 -4.33
C GLU A 77 3.06 -15.56 -5.23
N GLY A 78 3.92 -14.74 -4.62
CA GLY A 78 4.85 -13.89 -5.34
C GLY A 78 4.29 -12.60 -5.90
N THR A 79 3.05 -12.21 -5.54
CA THR A 79 2.48 -10.94 -6.02
C THR A 79 3.32 -9.77 -5.56
N GLU A 80 3.82 -8.99 -6.51
CA GLU A 80 4.58 -7.78 -6.24
C GLU A 80 3.80 -6.57 -6.66
N LEU A 81 3.87 -5.52 -5.83
CA LEU A 81 3.25 -4.24 -6.11
C LEU A 81 4.31 -3.16 -6.11
N ARG A 82 4.21 -2.25 -7.08
CA ARG A 82 5.04 -1.05 -7.11
C ARG A 82 4.25 0.11 -6.53
N PHE A 83 4.80 0.75 -5.49
CA PHE A 83 4.27 1.98 -4.91
C PHE A 83 5.14 3.13 -5.39
N ASN A 84 4.61 3.95 -6.28
CA ASN A 84 5.27 5.20 -6.67
C ASN A 84 4.81 6.30 -5.74
N LEU A 85 5.76 6.88 -5.01
CA LEU A 85 5.49 7.88 -3.99
C LEU A 85 5.98 9.23 -4.49
N GLY A 86 5.08 10.18 -4.60
CA GLY A 86 5.39 11.51 -5.09
C GLY A 86 4.95 12.61 -4.13
N GLY A 87 4.96 13.85 -4.62
CA GLY A 87 4.58 15.00 -3.83
C GLY A 87 5.71 15.52 -2.98
N GLU A 88 5.42 16.53 -2.20
CA GLU A 88 6.39 17.20 -1.33
C GLU A 88 5.79 17.52 0.02
N GLY A 89 6.64 17.52 1.04
CA GLY A 89 6.23 17.92 2.40
C GLY A 89 5.09 17.05 2.90
N ASN A 90 3.99 17.71 3.27
CA ASN A 90 2.83 17.04 3.85
C ASN A 90 1.79 16.61 2.81
N GLU A 91 1.98 16.99 1.55
CA GLU A 91 1.06 16.62 0.46
C GLU A 91 1.72 15.61 -0.44
N ARG A 92 1.24 14.38 -0.37
CA ARG A 92 1.88 13.24 -1.02
C ARG A 92 0.92 12.56 -2.00
N THR A 93 1.49 12.01 -3.05
CA THR A 93 0.72 11.22 -4.02
C THR A 93 1.22 9.78 -4.03
N VAL A 94 0.33 8.85 -4.33
CA VAL A 94 0.65 7.44 -4.39
C VAL A 94 0.00 6.82 -5.62
N GLU A 95 0.78 6.06 -6.37
CA GLU A 95 0.26 5.18 -7.42
C GLU A 95 0.68 3.76 -7.08
N ILE A 96 -0.23 2.82 -7.22
CA ILE A 96 0.03 1.41 -6.93
C ILE A 96 -0.19 0.61 -8.20
N LEU A 97 0.85 -0.08 -8.64
CA LEU A 97 0.81 -0.86 -9.87
C LEU A 97 1.10 -2.33 -9.59
N SER A 98 0.37 -3.19 -10.29
CA SER A 98 0.67 -4.62 -10.35
C SER A 98 1.12 -4.91 -11.78
N GLY A 99 2.43 -5.11 -11.96
CA GLY A 99 3.00 -5.14 -13.30
C GLY A 99 2.82 -3.80 -13.97
N GLU A 100 2.14 -3.79 -15.12
CA GLU A 100 1.84 -2.57 -15.86
C GLU A 100 0.45 -2.00 -15.56
N THR A 101 -0.32 -2.69 -14.70
CA THR A 101 -1.69 -2.30 -14.39
C THR A 101 -1.70 -1.33 -13.21
N LEU A 102 -2.25 -0.15 -13.44
CA LEU A 102 -2.50 0.80 -12.34
C LEU A 102 -3.72 0.31 -11.55
N CYS A 103 -3.50 -0.03 -10.29
CA CYS A 103 -4.55 -0.57 -9.43
C CYS A 103 -5.17 0.47 -8.52
N ALA A 104 -4.40 1.48 -8.13
CA ALA A 104 -4.90 2.53 -7.23
C ALA A 104 -4.11 3.81 -7.41
N LYS A 105 -4.77 4.91 -7.15
CA LYS A 105 -4.16 6.25 -7.17
C LYS A 105 -4.81 7.08 -6.08
N MET A 106 -4.00 7.81 -5.33
CA MET A 106 -4.52 8.58 -4.20
C MET A 106 -3.63 9.77 -3.88
N SER A 107 -4.23 10.77 -3.23
CA SER A 107 -3.53 11.92 -2.69
C SER A 107 -3.71 11.92 -1.17
N LEU A 108 -2.61 12.01 -0.44
CA LEU A 108 -2.61 11.90 1.01
C LEU A 108 -1.99 13.15 1.63
N SER A 109 -2.66 13.71 2.63
CA SER A 109 -2.08 14.72 3.49
C SER A 109 -1.57 14.01 4.74
N VAL A 110 -0.32 14.23 5.08
CA VAL A 110 0.34 13.51 6.17
C VAL A 110 1.01 14.48 7.15
N ALA A 111 1.27 14.00 8.34
CA ALA A 111 1.95 14.76 9.37
C ALA A 111 3.21 14.05 9.85
#